data_909df93bfc7047d0a58f5e0c872d4fdd
#
_entry.id   909df93bfc7047d0a58f5e0c872d4fdd
#
_cell.length_a   1.000
_cell.length_b   1.000
_cell.length_c   1.000
_cell.angle_alpha   90.00
_cell.angle_beta   90.00
_cell.angle_gamma   90.00
#
_symmetry.space_group_name_H-M   'P 1'
#
loop_
_entity.id
_entity.type
_entity.pdbx_description
1 polymer ?
#
loop_
_entity_poly.entity_id
_entity_poly.type
_entity_poly.pdbx_seq_one_letter_code
_entity_poly.pdbx_strand_id
1 'polypeptide(L)'
;MENVKNFKKVELVIFDMDGTIFDTERLGIECWKRAFQQLGVAIPEEALYRKIGLNSKDSKKLLEQESGVKFDYDEVKQLKREIIKKFIEKNGVPVKKGFFELIDYLKKNGIKTAMATSRSKEMTEYYLQKAGEDFHQYFDFIVTGDLIEKGKPNPDIFLYASKELKILPENSVVIEDSLNGIQAGIAANMFVIMIPDLVKPNKEIENKVAVLESLDEVIKLIKNINLDIRIKF
;
A
#
# COMPACT_ATOMS: atom_id res chain seq x y z
N MET A 1 -3.54 14.11 -16.75
CA MET A 1 -3.67 15.22 -15.78
C MET A 1 -5.01 15.98 -15.84
N GLU A 2 -6.02 15.45 -16.48
CA GLU A 2 -7.38 16.05 -16.43
C GLU A 2 -8.00 15.96 -15.02
N ASN A 3 -7.69 14.93 -14.24
CA ASN A 3 -8.24 14.76 -12.89
C ASN A 3 -7.72 15.77 -11.84
N VAL A 4 -6.63 16.47 -12.11
CA VAL A 4 -6.07 17.47 -11.17
C VAL A 4 -6.81 18.82 -11.26
N LYS A 5 -7.52 19.08 -12.36
CA LYS A 5 -8.13 20.41 -12.64
C LYS A 5 -9.31 20.79 -11.75
N ASN A 6 -9.93 19.85 -11.04
CA ASN A 6 -11.14 20.08 -10.24
C ASN A 6 -11.00 19.78 -8.75
N PHE A 7 -9.82 19.38 -8.28
CA PHE A 7 -9.60 19.07 -6.88
C PHE A 7 -9.46 20.35 -6.07
N LYS A 8 -10.45 20.65 -5.23
CA LYS A 8 -10.55 21.96 -4.55
C LYS A 8 -10.07 21.92 -3.10
N LYS A 9 -10.20 20.79 -2.43
CA LYS A 9 -9.88 20.69 -1.00
C LYS A 9 -9.63 19.22 -0.62
N VAL A 10 -8.60 19.00 0.17
CA VAL A 10 -8.35 17.67 0.78
C VAL A 10 -9.07 17.64 2.14
N GLU A 11 -10.01 16.72 2.29
CA GLU A 11 -10.76 16.50 3.53
C GLU A 11 -10.51 15.09 4.09
N LEU A 12 -10.06 14.14 3.24
CA LEU A 12 -9.74 12.77 3.60
C LEU A 12 -8.46 12.33 2.91
N VAL A 13 -7.58 11.66 3.65
CA VAL A 13 -6.44 10.91 3.10
C VAL A 13 -6.59 9.45 3.45
N ILE A 14 -6.63 8.59 2.43
CA ILE A 14 -6.75 7.14 2.56
C ILE A 14 -5.40 6.53 2.21
N PHE A 15 -4.80 5.83 3.14
CA PHE A 15 -3.53 5.15 2.98
C PHE A 15 -3.74 3.67 2.64
N ASP A 16 -3.03 3.14 1.65
CA ASP A 16 -2.76 1.72 1.64
C ASP A 16 -1.83 1.34 2.79
N MET A 17 -1.75 0.06 3.12
CA MET A 17 -0.98 -0.42 4.26
C MET A 17 0.42 -0.90 3.86
N ASP A 18 0.48 -1.93 3.00
CA ASP A 18 1.72 -2.61 2.64
C ASP A 18 2.49 -1.83 1.56
N GLY A 19 3.77 -1.53 1.81
CA GLY A 19 4.56 -0.71 0.88
C GLY A 19 4.28 0.80 1.00
N THR A 20 3.16 1.19 1.60
CA THR A 20 2.77 2.60 1.79
C THR A 20 2.98 3.08 3.23
N ILE A 21 2.28 2.49 4.22
CA ILE A 21 2.50 2.81 5.65
C ILE A 21 3.66 1.98 6.19
N PHE A 22 3.66 0.69 5.90
CA PHE A 22 4.66 -0.26 6.38
C PHE A 22 5.61 -0.70 5.26
N ASP A 23 6.90 -0.77 5.56
CA ASP A 23 7.93 -1.30 4.65
C ASP A 23 7.93 -2.84 4.67
N THR A 24 6.76 -3.42 4.35
CA THR A 24 6.51 -4.85 4.42
C THR A 24 6.78 -5.58 3.11
N GLU A 25 6.80 -4.88 1.99
CA GLU A 25 7.08 -5.48 0.69
C GLU A 25 8.55 -5.93 0.59
N ARG A 26 9.51 -5.07 0.99
CA ARG A 26 10.94 -5.43 1.06
C ARG A 26 11.19 -6.56 2.06
N LEU A 27 10.57 -6.49 3.24
CA LEU A 27 10.62 -7.56 4.23
C LEU A 27 10.05 -8.86 3.63
N GLY A 28 8.98 -8.76 2.85
CA GLY A 28 8.37 -9.88 2.13
C GLY A 28 9.33 -10.58 1.19
N ILE A 29 10.07 -9.83 0.36
CA ILE A 29 11.08 -10.37 -0.57
C ILE A 29 12.17 -11.11 0.20
N GLU A 30 12.73 -10.52 1.25
CA GLU A 30 13.76 -11.16 2.07
C GLU A 30 13.25 -12.45 2.74
N CYS A 31 11.99 -12.46 3.22
CA CYS A 31 11.40 -13.66 3.79
C CYS A 31 11.15 -14.77 2.74
N TRP A 32 10.76 -14.41 1.51
CA TRP A 32 10.69 -15.38 0.40
C TRP A 32 12.06 -16.00 0.11
N LYS A 33 13.11 -15.18 0.02
CA LYS A 33 14.48 -15.64 -0.20
C LYS A 33 14.92 -16.64 0.87
N ARG A 34 14.68 -16.32 2.14
CA ARG A 34 15.00 -17.22 3.27
C ARG A 34 14.17 -18.49 3.25
N ALA A 35 12.89 -18.44 2.88
CA ALA A 35 12.06 -19.63 2.78
C ALA A 35 12.58 -20.60 1.71
N PHE A 36 12.96 -20.10 0.54
CA PHE A 36 13.58 -20.92 -0.50
C PHE A 36 14.95 -21.49 -0.08
N GLN A 37 15.76 -20.69 0.62
CA GLN A 37 17.05 -21.16 1.17
C GLN A 37 16.86 -22.32 2.15
N GLN A 38 15.85 -22.29 3.02
CA GLN A 38 15.55 -23.38 3.96
C GLN A 38 15.15 -24.67 3.24
N LEU A 39 14.53 -24.58 2.07
CA LEU A 39 14.18 -25.74 1.23
C LEU A 39 15.31 -26.16 0.29
N GLY A 40 16.46 -25.52 0.33
CA GLY A 40 17.58 -25.82 -0.56
C GLY A 40 17.32 -25.46 -2.03
N VAL A 41 16.34 -24.59 -2.30
CA VAL A 41 15.98 -24.15 -3.66
C VAL A 41 16.66 -22.81 -3.94
N ALA A 42 17.50 -22.79 -4.97
CA ALA A 42 18.12 -21.55 -5.46
C ALA A 42 17.12 -20.76 -6.31
N ILE A 43 16.79 -19.56 -5.92
CA ILE A 43 15.91 -18.64 -6.66
C ILE A 43 16.69 -17.36 -6.99
N PRO A 44 16.70 -16.91 -8.26
CA PRO A 44 17.19 -15.59 -8.60
C PRO A 44 16.36 -14.51 -7.90
N GLU A 45 17.02 -13.52 -7.32
CA GLU A 45 16.32 -12.45 -6.57
C GLU A 45 15.35 -11.68 -7.47
N GLU A 46 15.73 -11.44 -8.73
CA GLU A 46 14.89 -10.80 -9.73
C GLU A 46 13.56 -11.52 -9.99
N ALA A 47 13.53 -12.83 -9.83
CA ALA A 47 12.29 -13.60 -9.97
C ALA A 47 11.31 -13.31 -8.82
N LEU A 48 11.81 -12.99 -7.63
CA LEU A 48 11.00 -12.58 -6.49
C LEU A 48 10.37 -11.21 -6.69
N TYR A 49 11.05 -10.29 -7.37
CA TYR A 49 10.47 -9.01 -7.76
C TYR A 49 9.44 -9.17 -8.88
N ARG A 50 9.73 -9.98 -9.91
CA ARG A 50 8.81 -10.19 -11.04
C ARG A 50 7.50 -10.89 -10.67
N LYS A 51 7.45 -11.61 -9.54
CA LYS A 51 6.21 -12.23 -9.06
C LYS A 51 5.26 -11.24 -8.38
N ILE A 52 5.70 -10.01 -8.06
CA ILE A 52 4.85 -9.01 -7.41
C ILE A 52 3.63 -8.71 -8.29
N GLY A 53 2.45 -8.72 -7.68
CA GLY A 53 1.19 -8.53 -8.40
C GLY A 53 0.63 -9.75 -9.13
N LEU A 54 1.39 -10.86 -9.21
CA LEU A 54 0.89 -12.11 -9.78
C LEU A 54 0.06 -12.91 -8.76
N ASN A 55 -0.96 -13.61 -9.26
CA ASN A 55 -1.69 -14.59 -8.45
C ASN A 55 -0.80 -15.79 -8.10
N SER A 56 -1.25 -16.62 -7.15
CA SER A 56 -0.46 -17.78 -6.66
C SER A 56 -0.07 -18.78 -7.74
N LYS A 57 -0.93 -19.03 -8.73
CA LYS A 57 -0.69 -19.97 -9.82
C LYS A 57 0.42 -19.46 -10.75
N ASP A 58 0.35 -18.21 -11.15
CA ASP A 58 1.32 -17.59 -12.05
C ASP A 58 2.65 -17.34 -11.34
N SER A 59 2.60 -16.95 -10.05
CA SER A 59 3.81 -16.86 -9.21
C SER A 59 4.55 -18.17 -9.10
N LYS A 60 3.83 -19.29 -8.82
CA LYS A 60 4.41 -20.63 -8.77
C LYS A 60 5.10 -20.97 -10.09
N LYS A 61 4.37 -20.82 -11.21
CA LYS A 61 4.88 -21.12 -12.55
C LYS A 61 6.16 -20.35 -12.86
N LEU A 62 6.17 -19.04 -12.60
CA LEU A 62 7.34 -18.19 -12.79
C LEU A 62 8.53 -18.70 -11.96
N LEU A 63 8.33 -18.93 -10.68
CA LEU A 63 9.41 -19.32 -9.78
C LEU A 63 9.97 -20.73 -10.07
N GLU A 64 9.12 -21.68 -10.48
CA GLU A 64 9.56 -23.00 -10.97
C GLU A 64 10.38 -22.91 -12.27
N GLN A 65 10.00 -22.00 -13.18
CA GLN A 65 10.78 -21.76 -14.41
C GLN A 65 12.15 -21.16 -14.11
N GLU A 66 12.20 -20.16 -13.21
CA GLU A 66 13.43 -19.46 -12.85
C GLU A 66 14.40 -20.31 -12.00
N SER A 67 13.87 -21.16 -11.13
CA SER A 67 14.71 -22.07 -10.32
C SER A 67 15.15 -23.34 -11.07
N GLY A 68 14.44 -23.69 -12.12
CA GLY A 68 14.63 -24.96 -12.85
C GLY A 68 14.16 -26.20 -12.08
N VAL A 69 13.54 -26.05 -10.90
CA VAL A 69 13.05 -27.14 -10.06
C VAL A 69 11.58 -26.96 -9.70
N LYS A 70 10.88 -28.07 -9.49
CA LYS A 70 9.52 -28.05 -8.92
C LYS A 70 9.61 -28.09 -7.41
N PHE A 71 8.71 -27.36 -6.75
CA PHE A 71 8.60 -27.31 -5.30
C PHE A 71 7.14 -27.16 -4.85
N ASP A 72 6.87 -27.47 -3.58
CA ASP A 72 5.58 -27.18 -2.98
C ASP A 72 5.47 -25.67 -2.65
N TYR A 73 4.67 -24.96 -3.45
CA TYR A 73 4.49 -23.53 -3.31
C TYR A 73 3.78 -23.13 -2.01
N ASP A 74 2.89 -23.99 -1.51
CA ASP A 74 2.18 -23.74 -0.26
C ASP A 74 3.10 -23.92 0.95
N GLU A 75 4.01 -24.90 0.90
CA GLU A 75 5.08 -25.05 1.88
C GLU A 75 5.98 -23.82 1.94
N VAL A 76 6.45 -23.32 0.80
CA VAL A 76 7.26 -22.07 0.76
C VAL A 76 6.49 -20.88 1.32
N LYS A 77 5.20 -20.74 0.99
CA LYS A 77 4.34 -19.67 1.55
C LYS A 77 4.21 -19.79 3.07
N GLN A 78 4.07 -21.00 3.58
CA GLN A 78 3.99 -21.23 5.02
C GLN A 78 5.30 -20.85 5.71
N LEU A 79 6.43 -21.31 5.22
CA LEU A 79 7.76 -20.94 5.73
C LEU A 79 7.97 -19.42 5.70
N LYS A 80 7.62 -18.78 4.59
CA LYS A 80 7.67 -17.31 4.47
C LYS A 80 6.85 -16.62 5.55
N ARG A 81 5.62 -17.10 5.82
CA ARG A 81 4.75 -16.55 6.87
C ARG A 81 5.36 -16.70 8.26
N GLU A 82 5.96 -17.86 8.56
CA GLU A 82 6.63 -18.10 9.84
C GLU A 82 7.85 -17.20 10.02
N ILE A 83 8.66 -17.02 8.97
CA ILE A 83 9.83 -16.15 9.00
C ILE A 83 9.42 -14.70 9.25
N ILE A 84 8.41 -14.21 8.52
CA ILE A 84 7.92 -12.84 8.68
C ILE A 84 7.34 -12.61 10.08
N LYS A 85 6.59 -13.58 10.60
CA LYS A 85 6.03 -13.52 11.95
C LYS A 85 7.13 -13.41 13.01
N LYS A 86 8.14 -14.29 12.94
CA LYS A 86 9.30 -14.24 13.85
C LYS A 86 10.06 -12.92 13.76
N PHE A 87 10.22 -12.37 12.55
CA PHE A 87 10.86 -11.06 12.38
C PHE A 87 10.05 -9.95 13.06
N ILE A 88 8.74 -9.90 12.80
CA ILE A 88 7.84 -8.88 13.36
C ILE A 88 7.74 -9.00 14.89
N GLU A 89 7.68 -10.22 15.43
CA GLU A 89 7.66 -10.44 16.88
C GLU A 89 8.92 -9.90 17.57
N LYS A 90 10.07 -9.99 16.91
CA LYS A 90 11.36 -9.54 17.46
C LYS A 90 11.61 -8.05 17.27
N ASN A 91 11.20 -7.48 16.12
CA ASN A 91 11.65 -6.16 15.68
C ASN A 91 10.49 -5.15 15.53
N GLY A 92 9.24 -5.59 15.64
CA GLY A 92 8.07 -4.79 15.26
C GLY A 92 7.88 -4.73 13.74
N VAL A 93 6.89 -3.95 13.31
CA VAL A 93 6.62 -3.68 11.89
C VAL A 93 7.34 -2.38 11.50
N PRO A 94 8.19 -2.41 10.47
CA PRO A 94 8.88 -1.19 10.04
C PRO A 94 7.89 -0.20 9.41
N VAL A 95 7.84 1.02 9.95
CA VAL A 95 7.01 2.13 9.44
C VAL A 95 7.81 2.93 8.43
N LYS A 96 7.19 3.30 7.32
CA LYS A 96 7.82 4.11 6.26
C LYS A 96 8.14 5.51 6.76
N LYS A 97 9.26 6.04 6.29
CA LYS A 97 9.70 7.40 6.60
C LYS A 97 8.64 8.44 6.18
N GLY A 98 8.42 9.42 7.03
CA GLY A 98 7.48 10.52 6.77
C GLY A 98 6.04 10.22 7.19
N PHE A 99 5.71 8.98 7.62
CA PHE A 99 4.34 8.65 8.04
C PHE A 99 3.87 9.48 9.23
N PHE A 100 4.66 9.54 10.29
CA PHE A 100 4.25 10.25 11.51
C PHE A 100 4.16 11.75 11.29
N GLU A 101 5.08 12.33 10.54
CA GLU A 101 5.06 13.74 10.16
C GLU A 101 3.81 14.09 9.35
N LEU A 102 3.44 13.21 8.39
CA LEU A 102 2.25 13.40 7.58
C LEU A 102 0.97 13.27 8.43
N ILE A 103 0.84 12.23 9.25
CA ILE A 103 -0.32 12.02 10.13
C ILE A 103 -0.50 13.21 11.09
N ASP A 104 0.57 13.68 11.70
CA ASP A 104 0.56 14.85 12.58
C ASP A 104 0.03 16.10 11.85
N TYR A 105 0.51 16.32 10.64
CA TYR A 105 0.05 17.43 9.81
C TYR A 105 -1.44 17.31 9.48
N LEU A 106 -1.91 16.12 9.06
CA LEU A 106 -3.31 15.87 8.72
C LEU A 106 -4.23 16.13 9.90
N LYS A 107 -3.90 15.59 11.08
CA LYS A 107 -4.68 15.79 12.31
C LYS A 107 -4.73 17.25 12.74
N LYS A 108 -3.60 17.96 12.73
CA LYS A 108 -3.53 19.38 13.07
C LYS A 108 -4.37 20.26 12.14
N ASN A 109 -4.62 19.82 10.92
CA ASN A 109 -5.44 20.56 9.93
C ASN A 109 -6.87 20.02 9.80
N GLY A 110 -7.31 19.11 10.68
CA GLY A 110 -8.66 18.55 10.68
C GLY A 110 -8.98 17.68 9.46
N ILE A 111 -7.95 17.19 8.76
CA ILE A 111 -8.11 16.28 7.62
C ILE A 111 -8.28 14.86 8.17
N LYS A 112 -9.36 14.19 7.75
CA LYS A 112 -9.66 12.82 8.15
C LYS A 112 -8.67 11.84 7.55
N THR A 113 -8.42 10.75 8.26
CA THR A 113 -7.48 9.71 7.85
C THR A 113 -8.12 8.34 7.86
N ALA A 114 -7.90 7.57 6.81
CA ALA A 114 -8.34 6.17 6.75
C ALA A 114 -7.20 5.26 6.28
N MET A 115 -7.28 3.99 6.63
CA MET A 115 -6.45 2.95 6.06
C MET A 115 -7.32 1.98 5.24
N ALA A 116 -6.85 1.59 4.06
CA ALA A 116 -7.55 0.69 3.14
C ALA A 116 -6.60 -0.40 2.63
N THR A 117 -6.69 -1.60 3.20
CA THR A 117 -5.79 -2.71 2.90
C THR A 117 -6.51 -3.92 2.30
N SER A 118 -5.86 -4.63 1.39
CA SER A 118 -6.33 -5.92 0.88
C SER A 118 -6.17 -7.08 1.86
N ARG A 119 -5.55 -6.85 3.02
CA ARG A 119 -5.43 -7.87 4.08
C ARG A 119 -6.76 -8.11 4.78
N SER A 120 -6.88 -9.29 5.41
CA SER A 120 -7.98 -9.57 6.33
C SER A 120 -7.87 -8.73 7.61
N LYS A 121 -8.98 -8.55 8.30
CA LYS A 121 -9.05 -7.86 9.59
C LYS A 121 -8.05 -8.44 10.59
N GLU A 122 -8.01 -9.77 10.73
CA GLU A 122 -7.10 -10.44 11.66
C GLU A 122 -5.63 -10.07 11.42
N MET A 123 -5.20 -10.11 10.15
CA MET A 123 -3.82 -9.77 9.80
C MET A 123 -3.53 -8.28 9.95
N THR A 124 -4.50 -7.43 9.64
CA THR A 124 -4.38 -5.99 9.84
C THR A 124 -4.17 -5.66 11.32
N GLU A 125 -5.02 -6.20 12.20
CA GLU A 125 -4.91 -6.01 13.65
C GLU A 125 -3.56 -6.50 14.19
N TYR A 126 -3.09 -7.66 13.73
CA TYR A 126 -1.78 -8.17 14.11
C TYR A 126 -0.66 -7.17 13.75
N TYR A 127 -0.69 -6.61 12.54
CA TYR A 127 0.34 -5.65 12.11
C TYR A 127 0.26 -4.33 12.87
N LEU A 128 -0.93 -3.79 13.10
CA LEU A 128 -1.13 -2.56 13.86
C LEU A 128 -0.64 -2.69 15.29
N GLN A 129 -0.98 -3.80 15.96
CA GLN A 129 -0.51 -4.08 17.31
C GLN A 129 1.02 -4.18 17.40
N LYS A 130 1.67 -4.73 16.37
CA LYS A 130 3.13 -4.87 16.30
C LYS A 130 3.86 -3.62 15.82
N ALA A 131 3.15 -2.67 15.22
CA ALA A 131 3.69 -1.38 14.83
C ALA A 131 3.77 -0.38 16.01
N GLY A 132 2.96 -0.59 17.06
CA GLY A 132 2.94 0.23 18.29
C GLY A 132 1.61 0.13 19.03
N GLU A 133 1.63 0.40 20.34
CA GLU A 133 0.46 0.18 21.21
C GLU A 133 -0.78 0.95 20.78
N ASP A 134 -0.63 2.12 20.16
CA ASP A 134 -1.76 2.99 19.81
C ASP A 134 -1.86 3.29 18.31
N PHE A 135 -1.40 2.37 17.44
CA PHE A 135 -1.35 2.67 16.00
C PHE A 135 -2.75 2.94 15.40
N HIS A 136 -3.82 2.37 15.96
CA HIS A 136 -5.21 2.63 15.56
C HIS A 136 -5.62 4.10 15.68
N GLN A 137 -5.07 4.83 16.66
CA GLN A 137 -5.41 6.24 16.88
C GLN A 137 -5.07 7.15 15.68
N TYR A 138 -4.22 6.68 14.78
CA TYR A 138 -3.86 7.45 13.59
C TYR A 138 -4.96 7.48 12.53
N PHE A 139 -5.98 6.62 12.63
CA PHE A 139 -7.03 6.50 11.62
C PHE A 139 -8.41 6.74 12.20
N ASP A 140 -9.21 7.55 11.50
CA ASP A 140 -10.64 7.72 11.80
C ASP A 140 -11.44 6.50 11.33
N PHE A 141 -10.93 5.75 10.32
CA PHE A 141 -11.54 4.53 9.80
C PHE A 141 -10.50 3.58 9.20
N ILE A 142 -10.74 2.28 9.38
CA ILE A 142 -9.92 1.22 8.79
C ILE A 142 -10.83 0.27 8.02
N VAL A 143 -10.53 0.05 6.74
CA VAL A 143 -11.23 -0.93 5.90
C VAL A 143 -10.27 -2.02 5.46
N THR A 144 -10.70 -3.27 5.62
CA THR A 144 -9.92 -4.48 5.34
C THR A 144 -10.52 -5.25 4.17
N GLY A 145 -9.72 -6.08 3.51
CA GLY A 145 -10.11 -6.78 2.29
C GLY A 145 -11.29 -7.74 2.46
N ASP A 146 -11.51 -8.27 3.66
CA ASP A 146 -12.63 -9.15 3.97
C ASP A 146 -13.98 -8.42 4.14
N LEU A 147 -13.98 -7.09 4.20
CA LEU A 147 -15.20 -6.28 4.17
C LEU A 147 -15.67 -5.96 2.74
N ILE A 148 -14.86 -6.27 1.72
CA ILE A 148 -15.06 -5.82 0.36
C ILE A 148 -15.20 -7.01 -0.59
N GLU A 149 -16.26 -7.04 -1.37
CA GLU A 149 -16.52 -8.12 -2.32
C GLU A 149 -15.52 -8.10 -3.49
N LYS A 150 -15.24 -6.91 -4.04
CA LYS A 150 -14.33 -6.73 -5.17
C LYS A 150 -13.10 -5.94 -4.73
N GLY A 151 -11.98 -6.65 -4.52
CA GLY A 151 -10.71 -6.03 -4.16
C GLY A 151 -10.09 -5.18 -5.28
N LYS A 152 -9.03 -4.44 -4.95
CA LYS A 152 -8.20 -3.67 -5.91
C LYS A 152 -7.85 -4.55 -7.12
N PRO A 153 -8.01 -4.11 -8.37
CA PRO A 153 -8.15 -2.73 -8.83
C PRO A 153 -9.57 -2.14 -8.86
N ASN A 154 -10.61 -2.83 -8.33
CA ASN A 154 -11.92 -2.22 -8.19
C ASN A 154 -11.91 -1.12 -7.12
N PRO A 155 -12.74 -0.06 -7.27
CA PRO A 155 -12.70 1.11 -6.40
C PRO A 155 -13.36 0.91 -5.03
N ASP A 156 -14.03 -0.23 -4.81
CA ASP A 156 -14.97 -0.46 -3.71
C ASP A 156 -14.38 -0.14 -2.35
N ILE A 157 -13.12 -0.52 -2.10
CA ILE A 157 -12.46 -0.32 -0.80
C ILE A 157 -12.28 1.17 -0.46
N PHE A 158 -11.92 1.98 -1.44
CA PHE A 158 -11.74 3.43 -1.25
C PHE A 158 -13.07 4.16 -1.16
N LEU A 159 -14.04 3.76 -2.00
CA LEU A 159 -15.41 4.30 -1.94
C LEU A 159 -16.07 3.94 -0.61
N TYR A 160 -15.82 2.75 -0.07
CA TYR A 160 -16.35 2.36 1.23
C TYR A 160 -15.79 3.25 2.36
N ALA A 161 -14.46 3.48 2.39
CA ALA A 161 -13.84 4.38 3.38
C ALA A 161 -14.40 5.81 3.29
N SER A 162 -14.52 6.35 2.09
CA SER A 162 -15.07 7.69 1.81
C SER A 162 -16.54 7.81 2.29
N LYS A 163 -17.37 6.79 2.00
CA LYS A 163 -18.77 6.72 2.43
C LYS A 163 -18.92 6.68 3.95
N GLU A 164 -18.15 5.85 4.64
CA GLU A 164 -18.23 5.71 6.10
C GLU A 164 -17.83 7.01 6.82
N LEU A 165 -16.85 7.74 6.27
CA LEU A 165 -16.42 9.04 6.80
C LEU A 165 -17.28 10.21 6.28
N LYS A 166 -18.25 9.96 5.39
CA LYS A 166 -19.15 10.94 4.79
C LYS A 166 -18.43 12.08 4.07
N ILE A 167 -17.33 11.74 3.39
CA ILE A 167 -16.54 12.67 2.59
C ILE A 167 -16.63 12.23 1.13
N LEU A 168 -16.78 13.20 0.22
CA LEU A 168 -16.91 12.92 -1.21
C LEU A 168 -15.59 12.42 -1.80
N PRO A 169 -15.62 11.50 -2.78
CA PRO A 169 -14.42 11.02 -3.46
C PRO A 169 -13.55 12.14 -4.03
N GLU A 170 -14.17 13.19 -4.59
CA GLU A 170 -13.47 14.36 -5.15
C GLU A 170 -12.76 15.21 -4.10
N ASN A 171 -13.00 15.00 -2.80
CA ASN A 171 -12.29 15.65 -1.69
C ASN A 171 -11.34 14.65 -0.97
N SER A 172 -11.14 13.47 -1.57
CA SER A 172 -10.35 12.39 -0.98
C SER A 172 -9.07 12.14 -1.77
N VAL A 173 -7.99 11.91 -1.05
CA VAL A 173 -6.67 11.53 -1.58
C VAL A 173 -6.42 10.08 -1.23
N VAL A 174 -5.93 9.30 -2.19
CA VAL A 174 -5.41 7.95 -1.98
C VAL A 174 -3.89 7.99 -2.07
N ILE A 175 -3.20 7.38 -1.11
CA ILE A 175 -1.74 7.17 -1.15
C ILE A 175 -1.49 5.67 -1.31
N GLU A 176 -0.72 5.30 -2.32
CA GLU A 176 -0.53 3.93 -2.79
C GLU A 176 0.86 3.71 -3.38
N ASP A 177 1.33 2.44 -3.37
CA ASP A 177 2.59 2.03 -4.00
C ASP A 177 2.37 1.05 -5.17
N SER A 178 1.19 0.42 -5.25
CA SER A 178 0.87 -0.66 -6.19
C SER A 178 0.05 -0.19 -7.39
N LEU A 179 0.24 -0.84 -8.56
CA LEU A 179 -0.53 -0.54 -9.77
C LEU A 179 -2.03 -0.80 -9.59
N ASN A 180 -2.39 -1.89 -8.91
CA ASN A 180 -3.79 -2.23 -8.67
C ASN A 180 -4.47 -1.21 -7.75
N GLY A 181 -3.80 -0.74 -6.71
CA GLY A 181 -4.32 0.28 -5.83
C GLY A 181 -4.44 1.65 -6.50
N ILE A 182 -3.46 2.03 -7.33
CA ILE A 182 -3.53 3.24 -8.15
C ILE A 182 -4.74 3.20 -9.07
N GLN A 183 -4.96 2.08 -9.79
CA GLN A 183 -6.12 1.90 -10.65
C GLN A 183 -7.43 2.00 -9.87
N ALA A 184 -7.50 1.41 -8.67
CA ALA A 184 -8.65 1.50 -7.79
C ALA A 184 -8.95 2.94 -7.34
N GLY A 185 -7.92 3.70 -6.96
CA GLY A 185 -8.05 5.11 -6.59
C GLY A 185 -8.53 6.00 -7.74
N ILE A 186 -8.00 5.79 -8.95
CA ILE A 186 -8.44 6.47 -10.17
C ILE A 186 -9.91 6.12 -10.47
N ALA A 187 -10.27 4.83 -10.40
CA ALA A 187 -11.64 4.37 -10.64
C ALA A 187 -12.62 4.88 -9.58
N ALA A 188 -12.16 5.17 -8.36
CA ALA A 188 -12.92 5.81 -7.30
C ALA A 188 -13.15 7.32 -7.53
N ASN A 189 -12.58 7.91 -8.58
CA ASN A 189 -12.57 9.35 -8.84
C ASN A 189 -11.94 10.17 -7.70
N MET A 190 -10.87 9.63 -7.10
CA MET A 190 -10.09 10.26 -6.04
C MET A 190 -8.77 10.79 -6.60
N PHE A 191 -8.15 11.73 -5.91
CA PHE A 191 -6.79 12.16 -6.22
C PHE A 191 -5.81 11.09 -5.75
N VAL A 192 -4.97 10.57 -6.64
CA VAL A 192 -4.04 9.50 -6.32
C VAL A 192 -2.61 10.00 -6.26
N ILE A 193 -1.92 9.66 -5.18
CA ILE A 193 -0.49 9.88 -4.99
C ILE A 193 0.19 8.51 -4.93
N MET A 194 1.15 8.30 -5.80
CA MET A 194 2.01 7.13 -5.75
C MET A 194 3.27 7.45 -4.96
N ILE A 195 3.55 6.63 -3.93
CA ILE A 195 4.86 6.56 -3.27
C ILE A 195 5.50 5.24 -3.69
N PRO A 196 6.38 5.24 -4.71
CA PRO A 196 6.94 4.00 -5.23
C PRO A 196 7.72 3.23 -4.16
N ASP A 197 7.44 1.94 -4.00
CA ASP A 197 8.26 1.04 -3.20
C ASP A 197 9.06 0.09 -4.10
N LEU A 198 8.56 -1.13 -4.35
CA LEU A 198 9.22 -2.09 -5.24
C LEU A 198 8.80 -1.92 -6.70
N VAL A 199 7.62 -1.38 -6.94
CA VAL A 199 7.09 -1.12 -8.29
C VAL A 199 7.40 0.33 -8.67
N LYS A 200 8.12 0.49 -9.78
CA LYS A 200 8.38 1.82 -10.34
C LYS A 200 7.20 2.28 -11.20
N PRO A 201 6.86 3.57 -11.19
CA PRO A 201 5.87 4.10 -12.09
C PRO A 201 6.34 3.96 -13.55
N ASN A 202 5.40 3.72 -14.44
CA ASN A 202 5.62 3.83 -15.88
C ASN A 202 5.04 5.17 -16.37
N LYS A 203 5.35 5.54 -17.63
CA LYS A 203 4.87 6.80 -18.23
C LYS A 203 3.36 6.96 -18.20
N GLU A 204 2.61 5.87 -18.28
CA GLU A 204 1.14 5.92 -18.21
C GLU A 204 0.67 6.35 -16.81
N ILE A 205 1.29 5.81 -15.78
CA ILE A 205 0.99 6.15 -14.36
C ILE A 205 1.44 7.60 -14.07
N GLU A 206 2.66 7.97 -14.45
CA GLU A 206 3.19 9.34 -14.25
C GLU A 206 2.29 10.42 -14.87
N ASN A 207 1.59 10.11 -15.96
CA ASN A 207 0.66 11.03 -16.59
C ASN A 207 -0.70 11.13 -15.89
N LYS A 208 -1.04 10.17 -15.01
CA LYS A 208 -2.37 10.08 -14.38
C LYS A 208 -2.39 10.45 -12.91
N VAL A 209 -1.27 10.28 -12.19
CA VAL A 209 -1.18 10.45 -10.74
C VAL A 209 0.02 11.29 -10.35
N ALA A 210 0.00 11.85 -9.15
CA ALA A 210 1.19 12.47 -8.58
C ALA A 210 2.15 11.36 -8.10
N VAL A 211 3.43 11.46 -8.46
CA VAL A 211 4.46 10.54 -7.98
C VAL A 211 5.40 11.33 -7.07
N LEU A 212 5.56 10.87 -5.83
CA LEU A 212 6.42 11.49 -4.83
C LEU A 212 7.38 10.43 -4.27
N GLU A 213 8.51 10.86 -3.73
CA GLU A 213 9.54 9.93 -3.24
C GLU A 213 9.24 9.42 -1.83
N SER A 214 8.51 10.19 -1.02
CA SER A 214 8.25 9.87 0.39
C SER A 214 6.96 10.51 0.91
N LEU A 215 6.46 10.00 2.04
CA LEU A 215 5.21 10.46 2.65
C LEU A 215 5.28 11.90 3.16
N ASP A 216 6.44 12.38 3.58
CA ASP A 216 6.61 13.76 4.05
C ASP A 216 6.43 14.80 2.91
N GLU A 217 6.72 14.44 1.66
CA GLU A 217 6.48 15.32 0.51
C GLU A 217 4.99 15.57 0.24
N VAL A 218 4.12 14.63 0.65
CA VAL A 218 2.66 14.76 0.54
C VAL A 218 2.16 16.00 1.26
N ILE A 219 2.80 16.40 2.37
CA ILE A 219 2.44 17.59 3.14
C ILE A 219 2.47 18.86 2.26
N LYS A 220 3.54 19.00 1.48
CA LYS A 220 3.69 20.16 0.58
C LYS A 220 2.63 20.15 -0.51
N LEU A 221 2.34 18.98 -1.06
CA LEU A 221 1.32 18.82 -2.10
C LEU A 221 -0.08 19.19 -1.57
N ILE A 222 -0.48 18.66 -0.40
CA ILE A 222 -1.77 18.95 0.22
C ILE A 222 -1.90 20.46 0.57
N LYS A 223 -0.84 21.07 1.08
CA LYS A 223 -0.83 22.52 1.32
C LYS A 223 -1.13 23.30 0.04
N ASN A 224 -0.50 22.96 -1.06
CA ASN A 224 -0.69 23.63 -2.34
C ASN A 224 -2.12 23.44 -2.87
N ILE A 225 -2.68 22.24 -2.76
CA ILE A 225 -4.07 21.94 -3.14
C ILE A 225 -5.03 22.83 -2.33
N ASN A 226 -4.90 22.82 -1.01
CA ASN A 226 -5.83 23.54 -0.12
C ASN A 226 -5.69 25.08 -0.19
N LEU A 227 -4.60 25.58 -0.75
CA LEU A 227 -4.38 27.02 -1.01
C LEU A 227 -4.80 27.45 -2.43
N ASP A 228 -5.38 26.55 -3.23
CA ASP A 228 -5.73 26.78 -4.65
C ASP A 228 -4.52 27.23 -5.50
N ILE A 229 -3.32 26.82 -5.11
CA ILE A 229 -2.10 27.10 -5.86
C ILE A 229 -2.04 26.11 -7.02
N ARG A 230 -2.06 26.61 -8.28
CA ARG A 230 -1.94 25.77 -9.48
C ARG A 230 -0.67 24.92 -9.41
N ILE A 231 -0.86 23.62 -9.24
CA ILE A 231 0.23 22.65 -9.22
C ILE A 231 0.59 22.35 -10.67
N LYS A 232 1.82 22.71 -11.07
CA LYS A 232 2.42 22.25 -12.32
C LYS A 232 3.22 20.98 -11.99
N PHE A 233 2.82 19.85 -12.53
CA PHE A 233 3.57 18.59 -12.51
C PHE A 233 4.41 18.45 -13.76
#